data_f79e47f7fb9393f652281dbd1f0a4409
#
_entry.id   f79e47f7fb9393f652281dbd1f0a4409
#
_cell.length_a   1.000
_cell.length_b   1.000
_cell.length_c   1.000
_cell.angle_alpha   90.00
_cell.angle_beta   90.00
_cell.angle_gamma   90.00
#
_symmetry.space_group_name_H-M   'P 1'
#
loop_
_entity.id
_entity.type
_entity.pdbx_description
1 polymer ?
#
loop_
_entity_poly.entity_id
_entity_poly.type
_entity_poly.pdbx_seq_one_letter_code
_entity_poly.pdbx_strand_id
1 'polypeptide(L)'
;MNPVLINRDDIKSLDLRPLASWSERPLATTLRAGPVLELQFEWPRDENDPRELAECPEPRLWALRADARLPWLPLILERDNGSLIRHVAMVVPHSFSRSEGLRFDPQALELWITHRMMVLDDLCQRELGSAMRNNLSQVAASLGYELDHRFWDLLD
;
A
#
# COMPACT_ATOMS: atom_id res chain seq x y z
N MET A 1 14.81 7.57 -8.53
CA MET A 1 14.51 8.24 -7.25
C MET A 1 14.98 7.36 -6.10
N ASN A 2 15.52 7.95 -5.06
CA ASN A 2 16.01 7.16 -3.94
C ASN A 2 14.84 6.64 -3.10
N PRO A 3 14.93 5.41 -2.59
CA PRO A 3 13.89 4.89 -1.71
C PRO A 3 13.78 5.71 -0.42
N VAL A 4 12.59 5.74 0.16
CA VAL A 4 12.37 6.33 1.47
C VAL A 4 12.74 5.31 2.53
N LEU A 5 13.68 5.68 3.38
CA LEU A 5 14.18 4.81 4.43
C LEU A 5 13.31 4.94 5.68
N ILE A 6 12.82 3.79 6.15
CA ILE A 6 12.06 3.70 7.40
C ILE A 6 12.95 2.97 8.39
N ASN A 7 13.52 3.70 9.33
CA ASN A 7 14.47 3.13 10.27
C ASN A 7 13.77 2.48 11.47
N ARG A 8 14.55 1.77 12.28
CA ARG A 8 14.05 1.05 13.46
C ARG A 8 13.29 1.93 14.44
N ASP A 9 13.78 3.15 14.68
CA ASP A 9 13.17 4.06 15.65
C ASP A 9 11.83 4.59 15.12
N ASP A 10 11.74 4.89 13.83
CA ASP A 10 10.49 5.27 13.19
C ASP A 10 9.45 4.16 13.31
N ILE A 11 9.86 2.92 13.08
CA ILE A 11 8.98 1.76 13.17
C ILE A 11 8.46 1.60 14.59
N LYS A 12 9.35 1.63 15.58
CA LYS A 12 8.97 1.42 16.98
C LYS A 12 8.07 2.52 17.53
N SER A 13 8.28 3.75 17.12
CA SER A 13 7.49 4.90 17.56
C SER A 13 6.26 5.17 16.70
N LEU A 14 6.05 4.38 15.65
CA LEU A 14 4.99 4.56 14.66
C LEU A 14 5.06 5.96 14.01
N ASP A 15 6.26 6.42 13.73
CA ASP A 15 6.53 7.73 13.19
C ASP A 15 6.44 7.74 11.67
N LEU A 16 5.57 8.57 11.11
CA LEU A 16 5.37 8.69 9.66
C LEU A 16 6.15 9.85 9.04
N ARG A 17 6.98 10.57 9.81
CA ARG A 17 7.78 11.69 9.29
C ARG A 17 8.66 11.33 8.10
N PRO A 18 9.17 10.10 7.94
CA PRO A 18 9.87 9.73 6.71
C PRO A 18 9.05 9.94 5.44
N LEU A 19 7.71 9.95 5.54
CA LEU A 19 6.80 10.20 4.43
C LEU A 19 6.33 11.66 4.35
N ALA A 20 6.86 12.56 5.18
CA ALA A 20 6.38 13.94 5.26
C ALA A 20 6.43 14.68 3.92
N SER A 21 7.51 14.50 3.15
CA SER A 21 7.66 15.12 1.83
C SER A 21 6.59 14.68 0.84
N TRP A 22 6.01 13.50 1.04
CA TRP A 22 4.92 12.97 0.23
C TRP A 22 3.55 13.41 0.76
N SER A 23 3.37 13.38 2.07
CA SER A 23 2.10 13.72 2.71
C SER A 23 1.78 15.22 2.66
N GLU A 24 2.80 16.06 2.57
CA GLU A 24 2.65 17.52 2.50
C GLU A 24 2.43 18.04 1.07
N ARG A 25 2.66 17.19 0.06
CA ARG A 25 2.38 17.56 -1.33
C ARG A 25 0.89 17.57 -1.61
N PRO A 26 0.41 18.49 -2.47
CA PRO A 26 -0.94 18.36 -3.00
C PRO A 26 -1.12 17.00 -3.69
N LEU A 27 -2.26 16.37 -3.50
CA LEU A 27 -2.53 15.05 -4.07
C LEU A 27 -2.35 15.03 -5.60
N ALA A 28 -2.80 16.08 -6.28
CA ALA A 28 -2.63 16.23 -7.72
C ALA A 28 -1.16 16.14 -8.15
N THR A 29 -0.26 16.79 -7.41
CA THR A 29 1.18 16.77 -7.70
C THR A 29 1.75 15.37 -7.48
N THR A 30 1.37 14.72 -6.39
CA THR A 30 1.81 13.38 -6.04
C THR A 30 1.40 12.37 -7.12
N LEU A 31 0.16 12.43 -7.60
CA LEU A 31 -0.37 11.48 -8.57
C LEU A 31 0.15 11.72 -9.99
N ARG A 32 0.47 12.97 -10.35
CA ARG A 32 1.03 13.28 -11.67
C ARG A 32 2.41 12.68 -11.90
N ALA A 33 3.20 12.55 -10.84
CA ALA A 33 4.53 11.96 -10.94
C ALA A 33 4.50 10.45 -11.24
N GLY A 34 3.32 9.81 -11.05
CA GLY A 34 3.17 8.37 -11.18
C GLY A 34 3.71 7.60 -9.98
N PRO A 35 3.52 6.28 -9.94
CA PRO A 35 3.97 5.44 -8.83
C PRO A 35 5.49 5.31 -8.85
N VAL A 36 6.17 6.06 -7.98
CA VAL A 36 7.63 6.15 -7.93
C VAL A 36 8.20 5.96 -6.51
N LEU A 37 7.34 5.72 -5.53
CA LEU A 37 7.77 5.57 -4.15
C LEU A 37 8.18 4.13 -3.85
N GLU A 38 9.42 3.97 -3.43
CA GLU A 38 9.91 2.72 -2.85
C GLU A 38 10.16 2.92 -1.37
N LEU A 39 9.64 2.02 -0.54
CA LEU A 39 9.88 2.03 0.90
C LEU A 39 10.95 1.00 1.23
N GLN A 40 11.96 1.43 1.95
CA GLN A 40 13.01 0.54 2.44
C GLN A 40 12.98 0.51 3.96
N PHE A 41 12.73 -0.67 4.51
CA PHE A 41 12.62 -0.87 5.95
C PHE A 41 13.94 -1.36 6.53
N GLU A 42 14.45 -0.64 7.53
CA GLU A 42 15.59 -1.08 8.34
C GLU A 42 15.06 -1.71 9.63
N TRP A 43 14.83 -3.00 9.57
CA TRP A 43 14.37 -3.76 10.72
C TRP A 43 15.33 -4.92 10.98
N PRO A 44 16.15 -4.85 12.04
CA PRO A 44 17.10 -5.91 12.35
C PRO A 44 16.37 -7.18 12.76
N ARG A 45 16.76 -8.29 12.14
CA ARG A 45 16.28 -9.63 12.48
C ARG A 45 17.48 -10.52 12.72
N ASP A 46 17.30 -11.51 13.59
CA ASP A 46 18.28 -12.56 13.80
C ASP A 46 18.44 -13.37 12.50
N GLU A 47 19.67 -13.80 12.18
CA GLU A 47 19.93 -14.61 10.98
C GLU A 47 19.10 -15.90 10.96
N ASN A 48 18.75 -16.41 12.14
CA ASN A 48 17.96 -17.62 12.31
C ASN A 48 16.44 -17.35 12.37
N ASP A 49 16.01 -16.11 12.30
CA ASP A 49 14.57 -15.77 12.33
C ASP A 49 13.96 -16.11 10.97
N PRO A 50 13.04 -17.11 10.89
CA PRO A 50 12.44 -17.52 9.62
C PRO A 50 11.35 -16.56 9.12
N ARG A 51 10.97 -15.56 9.95
CA ARG A 51 9.88 -14.66 9.60
C ARG A 51 10.29 -13.69 8.51
N GLU A 52 9.37 -13.46 7.58
CA GLU A 52 9.48 -12.34 6.64
C GLU A 52 9.17 -11.03 7.38
N LEU A 53 9.58 -9.90 6.78
CA LEU A 53 9.31 -8.58 7.35
C LEU A 53 7.81 -8.37 7.61
N ALA A 54 6.98 -8.84 6.67
CA ALA A 54 5.52 -8.73 6.76
C ALA A 54 4.91 -9.55 7.90
N GLU A 55 5.67 -10.43 8.54
CA GLU A 55 5.23 -11.21 9.68
C GLU A 55 5.68 -10.60 11.03
N CYS A 56 6.54 -9.58 10.99
CA CYS A 56 7.02 -8.92 12.20
C CYS A 56 6.00 -7.89 12.69
N PRO A 57 5.56 -7.96 13.96
CA PRO A 57 4.49 -7.10 14.46
C PRO A 57 4.76 -5.60 14.34
N GLU A 58 5.96 -5.16 14.67
CA GLU A 58 6.29 -3.73 14.70
C GLU A 58 6.27 -3.09 13.31
N PRO A 59 6.93 -3.65 12.29
CA PRO A 59 6.80 -3.15 10.93
C PRO A 59 5.35 -3.18 10.41
N ARG A 60 4.59 -4.21 10.77
CA ARG A 60 3.18 -4.31 10.37
C ARG A 60 2.35 -3.18 10.98
N LEU A 61 2.55 -2.87 12.26
CA LEU A 61 1.84 -1.77 12.91
C LEU A 61 2.16 -0.44 12.27
N TRP A 62 3.43 -0.20 11.91
CA TRP A 62 3.83 1.00 11.18
C TRP A 62 3.12 1.09 9.84
N ALA A 63 3.12 0.00 9.08
CA ALA A 63 2.46 -0.06 7.77
C ALA A 63 0.94 0.13 7.86
N LEU A 64 0.30 -0.43 8.88
CA LEU A 64 -1.12 -0.23 9.14
C LEU A 64 -1.43 1.24 9.42
N ARG A 65 -0.58 1.91 10.21
CA ARG A 65 -0.74 3.34 10.47
C ARG A 65 -0.57 4.16 9.18
N ALA A 66 0.44 3.84 8.37
CA ALA A 66 0.67 4.51 7.10
C ALA A 66 -0.52 4.33 6.15
N ASP A 67 -1.04 3.11 6.06
CA ASP A 67 -2.20 2.78 5.22
C ASP A 67 -3.46 3.55 5.65
N ALA A 68 -3.65 3.72 6.95
CA ALA A 68 -4.80 4.45 7.49
C ALA A 68 -4.68 5.97 7.30
N ARG A 69 -3.48 6.51 7.47
CA ARG A 69 -3.24 7.97 7.41
C ARG A 69 -3.03 8.50 6.00
N LEU A 70 -2.51 7.68 5.12
CA LEU A 70 -2.17 8.03 3.75
C LEU A 70 -2.89 7.07 2.79
N PRO A 71 -4.22 7.20 2.63
CA PRO A 71 -5.02 6.24 1.86
C PRO A 71 -4.61 6.16 0.38
N TRP A 72 -3.96 7.21 -0.15
CA TRP A 72 -3.45 7.27 -1.52
C TRP A 72 -2.09 6.55 -1.69
N LEU A 73 -1.49 6.10 -0.60
CA LEU A 73 -0.16 5.46 -0.65
C LEU A 73 -0.07 4.32 -1.67
N PRO A 74 -1.03 3.40 -1.77
CA PRO A 74 -0.95 2.32 -2.76
C PRO A 74 -0.88 2.79 -4.22
N LEU A 75 -1.32 4.01 -4.51
CA LEU A 75 -1.29 4.55 -5.87
C LEU A 75 0.10 4.97 -6.32
N ILE A 76 0.99 5.27 -5.38
CA ILE A 76 2.33 5.79 -5.69
C ILE A 76 3.46 4.82 -5.35
N LEU A 77 3.14 3.67 -4.78
CA LEU A 77 4.14 2.66 -4.47
C LEU A 77 4.67 2.01 -5.73
N GLU A 78 5.99 1.81 -5.77
CA GLU A 78 6.67 1.17 -6.88
C GLU A 78 6.22 -0.28 -7.02
N ARG A 79 5.72 -0.64 -8.21
CA ARG A 79 5.20 -1.98 -8.48
C ARG A 79 6.31 -2.93 -8.91
N ASP A 80 7.24 -2.46 -9.72
CA ASP A 80 8.30 -3.28 -10.28
C ASP A 80 9.27 -3.80 -9.22
N ASN A 81 9.52 -3.01 -8.18
CA ASN A 81 10.34 -3.42 -7.04
C ASN A 81 9.54 -4.12 -5.94
N GLY A 82 8.27 -4.37 -6.17
CA GLY A 82 7.43 -5.09 -5.23
C GLY A 82 6.99 -4.29 -4.00
N SER A 83 7.18 -2.97 -3.99
CA SER A 83 6.78 -2.12 -2.86
C SER A 83 5.30 -2.20 -2.57
N LEU A 84 4.45 -2.22 -3.61
CA LEU A 84 3.00 -2.37 -3.44
C LEU A 84 2.65 -3.71 -2.79
N ILE A 85 3.20 -4.80 -3.32
CA ILE A 85 2.92 -6.15 -2.80
C ILE A 85 3.40 -6.28 -1.36
N ARG A 86 4.59 -5.74 -1.05
CA ARG A 86 5.12 -5.76 0.32
C ARG A 86 4.24 -4.98 1.28
N HIS A 87 3.76 -3.82 0.86
CA HIS A 87 2.84 -3.01 1.66
C HIS A 87 1.53 -3.77 1.94
N VAL A 88 0.94 -4.35 0.90
CA VAL A 88 -0.30 -5.14 1.06
C VAL A 88 -0.06 -6.35 1.96
N ALA A 89 1.09 -7.01 1.85
CA ALA A 89 1.43 -8.13 2.73
C ALA A 89 1.55 -7.71 4.20
N MET A 90 1.89 -6.46 4.47
CA MET A 90 1.95 -5.94 5.83
C MET A 90 0.58 -5.62 6.43
N VAL A 91 -0.42 -5.30 5.60
CA VAL A 91 -1.74 -4.84 6.07
C VAL A 91 -2.84 -5.88 5.89
N VAL A 92 -2.64 -6.88 5.04
CA VAL A 92 -3.62 -7.94 4.75
C VAL A 92 -3.10 -9.28 5.26
N PRO A 93 -3.93 -10.08 5.94
CA PRO A 93 -3.54 -11.43 6.34
C PRO A 93 -3.06 -12.27 5.17
N HIS A 94 -1.96 -12.98 5.37
CA HIS A 94 -1.31 -13.79 4.35
C HIS A 94 -0.53 -14.94 4.98
N SER A 95 -0.04 -15.83 4.12
CA SER A 95 0.89 -16.89 4.49
C SER A 95 2.02 -16.98 3.47
N PHE A 96 3.15 -17.55 3.88
CA PHE A 96 4.26 -17.85 2.99
C PHE A 96 4.46 -19.35 2.90
N SER A 97 4.73 -19.85 1.70
CA SER A 97 5.17 -21.22 1.50
C SER A 97 6.36 -21.24 0.57
N ARG A 98 7.21 -22.28 0.72
CA ARG A 98 8.39 -22.44 -0.14
C ARG A 98 8.03 -22.76 -1.60
N SER A 99 6.89 -23.42 -1.82
CA SER A 99 6.46 -23.85 -3.14
C SER A 99 5.59 -22.81 -3.85
N GLU A 100 4.79 -22.04 -3.10
CA GLU A 100 3.78 -21.14 -3.66
C GLU A 100 4.07 -19.66 -3.41
N GLY A 101 5.06 -19.34 -2.55
CA GLY A 101 5.41 -17.99 -2.19
C GLY A 101 4.36 -17.34 -1.30
N LEU A 102 4.10 -16.06 -1.55
CA LEU A 102 3.13 -15.27 -0.81
C LEU A 102 1.70 -15.60 -1.25
N ARG A 103 0.85 -15.90 -0.27
CA ARG A 103 -0.58 -16.14 -0.51
C ARG A 103 -1.41 -15.29 0.45
N PHE A 104 -2.19 -14.39 -0.10
CA PHE A 104 -3.15 -13.62 0.70
C PHE A 104 -4.38 -14.46 1.04
N ASP A 105 -4.95 -14.20 2.21
CA ASP A 105 -6.31 -14.64 2.49
C ASP A 105 -7.24 -13.98 1.47
N PRO A 106 -7.98 -14.76 0.64
CA PRO A 106 -8.74 -14.17 -0.47
C PRO A 106 -9.85 -13.22 -0.01
N GLN A 107 -10.53 -13.53 1.07
CA GLN A 107 -11.61 -12.68 1.60
C GLN A 107 -11.06 -11.39 2.18
N ALA A 108 -9.96 -11.47 2.92
CA ALA A 108 -9.31 -10.31 3.50
C ALA A 108 -8.77 -9.37 2.42
N LEU A 109 -8.17 -9.93 1.37
CA LEU A 109 -7.64 -9.14 0.25
C LEU A 109 -8.78 -8.46 -0.51
N GLU A 110 -9.85 -9.18 -0.82
CA GLU A 110 -11.03 -8.62 -1.51
C GLU A 110 -11.63 -7.48 -0.70
N LEU A 111 -11.77 -7.66 0.60
CA LEU A 111 -12.31 -6.64 1.50
C LEU A 111 -11.42 -5.39 1.52
N TRP A 112 -10.10 -5.58 1.63
CA TRP A 112 -9.15 -4.46 1.62
C TRP A 112 -9.20 -3.70 0.29
N ILE A 113 -9.19 -4.41 -0.84
CA ILE A 113 -9.25 -3.79 -2.17
C ILE A 113 -10.56 -3.01 -2.34
N THR A 114 -11.69 -3.63 -2.04
CA THR A 114 -13.00 -2.99 -2.17
C THR A 114 -13.07 -1.71 -1.34
N HIS A 115 -12.71 -1.78 -0.08
CA HIS A 115 -12.69 -0.63 0.81
C HIS A 115 -11.73 0.45 0.30
N ARG A 116 -10.53 0.05 -0.12
CA ARG A 116 -9.51 1.00 -0.59
C ARG A 116 -9.96 1.71 -1.86
N MET A 117 -10.56 0.99 -2.79
CA MET A 117 -11.06 1.60 -4.04
C MET A 117 -12.18 2.59 -3.76
N MET A 118 -13.09 2.29 -2.84
CA MET A 118 -14.15 3.22 -2.44
C MET A 118 -13.57 4.51 -1.82
N VAL A 119 -12.64 4.36 -0.89
CA VAL A 119 -11.99 5.51 -0.23
C VAL A 119 -11.23 6.36 -1.23
N LEU A 120 -10.48 5.72 -2.13
CA LEU A 120 -9.67 6.42 -3.12
C LEU A 120 -10.51 7.10 -4.19
N ASP A 121 -11.60 6.47 -4.63
CA ASP A 121 -12.51 7.10 -5.59
C ASP A 121 -13.11 8.38 -5.01
N ASP A 122 -13.59 8.33 -3.78
CA ASP A 122 -14.10 9.51 -3.07
C ASP A 122 -13.01 10.59 -2.89
N LEU A 123 -11.83 10.18 -2.47
CA LEU A 123 -10.71 11.10 -2.26
C LEU A 123 -10.31 11.81 -3.56
N CYS A 124 -10.18 11.05 -4.65
CA CYS A 124 -9.82 11.61 -5.95
C CYS A 124 -10.88 12.59 -6.47
N GLN A 125 -12.15 12.26 -6.31
CA GLN A 125 -13.23 13.17 -6.72
C GLN A 125 -13.20 14.47 -5.91
N ARG A 126 -13.00 14.39 -4.60
CA ARG A 126 -12.95 15.58 -3.74
C ARG A 126 -11.70 16.44 -3.97
N GLU A 127 -10.54 15.82 -4.06
CA GLU A 127 -9.26 16.53 -4.12
C GLU A 127 -8.85 16.94 -5.53
N LEU A 128 -9.24 16.16 -6.55
CA LEU A 128 -8.85 16.38 -7.93
C LEU A 128 -10.00 16.88 -8.81
N GLY A 129 -11.23 16.82 -8.30
CA GLY A 129 -12.42 17.15 -9.07
C GLY A 129 -12.78 16.14 -10.15
N SER A 130 -12.10 15.00 -10.21
CA SER A 130 -12.35 13.94 -11.18
C SER A 130 -11.96 12.58 -10.63
N ALA A 131 -12.66 11.54 -11.08
CA ALA A 131 -12.34 10.18 -10.73
C ALA A 131 -11.08 9.69 -11.46
N MET A 132 -10.31 8.83 -10.82
CA MET A 132 -9.13 8.20 -11.40
C MET A 132 -9.32 6.69 -11.51
N ARG A 133 -10.48 6.27 -11.99
CA ARG A 133 -10.92 4.88 -11.98
C ARG A 133 -10.03 3.95 -12.78
N ASN A 134 -9.41 4.44 -13.88
CA ASN A 134 -8.45 3.64 -14.64
C ASN A 134 -7.20 3.31 -13.80
N ASN A 135 -6.67 4.29 -13.09
CA ASN A 135 -5.52 4.09 -12.21
C ASN A 135 -5.86 3.15 -11.05
N LEU A 136 -7.03 3.32 -10.45
CA LEU A 136 -7.51 2.46 -9.38
C LEU A 136 -7.70 1.02 -9.85
N SER A 137 -8.27 0.83 -11.04
CA SER A 137 -8.45 -0.50 -11.64
C SER A 137 -7.10 -1.18 -11.90
N GLN A 138 -6.08 -0.42 -12.29
CA GLN A 138 -4.72 -0.97 -12.49
C GLN A 138 -4.11 -1.43 -11.18
N VAL A 139 -4.31 -0.70 -10.09
CA VAL A 139 -3.83 -1.13 -8.77
C VAL A 139 -4.51 -2.43 -8.35
N ALA A 140 -5.82 -2.53 -8.50
CA ALA A 140 -6.56 -3.75 -8.20
C ALA A 140 -6.10 -4.93 -9.07
N ALA A 141 -5.89 -4.69 -10.36
CA ALA A 141 -5.41 -5.71 -11.30
C ALA A 141 -4.02 -6.23 -10.91
N SER A 142 -3.14 -5.36 -10.40
CA SER A 142 -1.81 -5.75 -9.90
C SER A 142 -1.89 -6.74 -8.74
N LEU A 143 -3.02 -6.76 -8.04
CA LEU A 143 -3.29 -7.66 -6.93
C LEU A 143 -4.18 -8.85 -7.33
N GLY A 144 -4.45 -9.02 -8.62
CA GLY A 144 -5.22 -10.12 -9.16
C GLY A 144 -6.73 -9.90 -9.20
N TYR A 145 -7.20 -8.66 -9.06
CA TYR A 145 -8.62 -8.33 -9.05
C TYR A 145 -9.00 -7.43 -10.22
N GLU A 146 -10.00 -7.85 -11.00
CA GLU A 146 -10.57 -7.05 -12.06
C GLU A 146 -11.80 -6.32 -11.56
N LEU A 147 -11.81 -5.00 -11.67
CA LEU A 147 -12.95 -4.15 -11.33
C LEU A 147 -13.66 -3.77 -12.61
N ASP A 148 -14.88 -4.25 -12.79
CA ASP A 148 -15.71 -3.91 -13.94
C ASP A 148 -16.57 -2.66 -13.68
N HIS A 149 -17.34 -2.26 -14.70
CA HIS A 149 -18.19 -1.08 -14.61
C HIS A 149 -19.29 -1.22 -13.55
N ARG A 150 -19.70 -2.46 -13.20
CA ARG A 150 -20.74 -2.69 -12.17
C ARG A 150 -20.26 -2.24 -10.80
N PHE A 151 -18.98 -2.46 -10.50
CA PHE A 151 -18.39 -1.98 -9.24
C PHE A 151 -18.48 -0.45 -9.15
N TRP A 152 -18.09 0.23 -10.24
CA TRP A 152 -18.11 1.69 -10.26
C TRP A 152 -19.53 2.26 -10.26
N ASP A 153 -20.48 1.59 -10.90
CA ASP A 153 -21.89 1.98 -10.90
C ASP A 153 -22.48 1.97 -9.50
N LEU A 154 -22.01 1.09 -8.61
CA LEU A 154 -22.44 1.05 -7.22
C LEU A 154 -22.00 2.29 -6.43
N LEU A 155 -20.97 3.00 -6.88
CA LEU A 155 -20.43 4.19 -6.21
C LEU A 155 -21.04 5.48 -6.75
N ASP A 156 -21.72 5.43 -7.87
CA ASP A 156 -22.39 6.57 -8.49
C ASP A 156 -23.82 6.67 -7.93
#